data_b50c6e31afa099b901e6d61b8dedcace
#
_entry.id   b50c6e31afa099b901e6d61b8dedcace
#
_cell.length_a   1.000
_cell.length_b   1.000
_cell.length_c   1.000
_cell.angle_alpha   90.00
_cell.angle_beta   90.00
_cell.angle_gamma   90.00
#
_symmetry.space_group_name_H-M   'P 1'
#
loop_
_entity.id
_entity.type
_entity.pdbx_description
1 polymer ?
#
loop_
_entity_poly.entity_id
_entity_poly.type
_entity_poly.pdbx_seq_one_letter_code
_entity_poly.pdbx_strand_id
1 'polypeptide(L)'
;THDDSMLITDIRISDHANWRHVHWNALASAYGESAFFEYYQDDIRPFFEQKWEFLYDFNEAIMYKMIELLDLRVDVGATESYIKTETHDNADVIGDYRESIRPKKPLPDADFCPQRYYQVYAQRHGFIPNLSILDLLFNQGNESILYL
;
A
#
# COMPACT_ATOMS: atom_id res chain seq x y z
N THR A 1 22.13 12.39 1.52
CA THR A 1 22.46 12.52 0.08
C THR A 1 22.05 11.24 -0.59
N HIS A 2 20.95 11.28 -1.37
CA HIS A 2 20.61 10.18 -2.26
C HIS A 2 21.72 10.12 -3.33
N ASP A 3 22.41 9.00 -3.37
CA ASP A 3 23.28 8.66 -4.47
C ASP A 3 22.37 8.09 -5.57
N ASP A 4 22.29 8.75 -6.71
CA ASP A 4 21.47 8.33 -7.86
C ASP A 4 21.89 6.98 -8.46
N SER A 5 22.96 6.39 -7.94
CA SER A 5 23.44 5.05 -8.33
C SER A 5 22.93 3.90 -7.43
N MET A 6 22.23 4.21 -6.32
CA MET A 6 21.77 3.18 -5.39
C MET A 6 20.54 2.45 -5.96
N LEU A 7 20.63 1.13 -6.06
CA LEU A 7 19.49 0.30 -6.45
C LEU A 7 18.45 0.26 -5.33
N ILE A 8 17.18 0.20 -5.69
CA ILE A 8 16.08 0.10 -4.71
C ILE A 8 16.20 -1.14 -3.83
N THR A 9 16.77 -2.21 -4.36
CA THR A 9 17.06 -3.46 -3.65
C THR A 9 18.12 -3.33 -2.56
N ASP A 10 18.97 -2.30 -2.63
CA ASP A 10 20.05 -2.08 -1.66
C ASP A 10 19.62 -1.17 -0.49
N ILE A 11 18.42 -0.61 -0.56
CA ILE A 11 17.90 0.27 0.49
C ILE A 11 17.57 -0.54 1.73
N ARG A 12 18.27 -0.25 2.82
CA ARG A 12 18.09 -0.92 4.13
C ARG A 12 17.10 -0.18 5.00
N ILE A 13 16.32 -0.94 5.77
CA ILE A 13 15.44 -0.38 6.79
C ILE A 13 16.27 -0.03 8.04
N SER A 14 16.10 1.20 8.52
CA SER A 14 16.72 1.65 9.75
C SER A 14 15.89 1.23 10.97
N ASP A 15 16.54 0.67 11.97
CA ASP A 15 15.97 0.38 13.28
C ASP A 15 16.20 1.53 14.29
N HIS A 16 16.60 2.72 13.81
CA HIS A 16 16.99 3.84 14.69
C HIS A 16 15.87 4.32 15.63
N ALA A 17 14.62 4.19 15.24
CA ALA A 17 13.46 4.46 16.07
C ALA A 17 12.55 3.22 16.13
N ASN A 18 11.75 3.12 17.17
CA ASN A 18 10.80 2.00 17.31
C ASN A 18 9.59 2.16 16.37
N TRP A 19 9.89 2.40 15.08
CA TRP A 19 8.87 2.73 14.06
C TRP A 19 7.84 1.63 13.89
N ARG A 20 8.25 0.35 14.01
CA ARG A 20 7.35 -0.80 13.89
C ARG A 20 6.24 -0.74 14.94
N HIS A 21 6.62 -0.55 16.19
CA HIS A 21 5.66 -0.42 17.28
C HIS A 21 4.75 0.80 17.12
N VAL A 22 5.33 1.93 16.70
CA VAL A 22 4.57 3.17 16.48
C VAL A 22 3.55 2.98 15.35
N HIS A 23 3.95 2.37 14.23
CA HIS A 23 3.05 2.12 13.10
C HIS A 23 1.95 1.11 13.47
N TRP A 24 2.32 0.02 14.15
CA TRP A 24 1.31 -0.96 14.59
C TRP A 24 0.28 -0.33 15.53
N ASN A 25 0.72 0.43 16.50
CA ASN A 25 -0.20 1.11 17.43
C ASN A 25 -1.08 2.15 16.71
N ALA A 26 -0.53 2.83 15.71
CA ALA A 26 -1.33 3.75 14.89
C ALA A 26 -2.43 3.01 14.12
N LEU A 27 -2.11 1.86 13.51
CA LEU A 27 -3.10 1.01 12.84
C LEU A 27 -4.16 0.49 13.82
N ALA A 28 -3.73 -0.06 14.96
CA ALA A 28 -4.65 -0.56 15.98
C ALA A 28 -5.56 0.54 16.54
N SER A 29 -5.04 1.75 16.71
CA SER A 29 -5.83 2.90 17.19
C SER A 29 -6.80 3.42 16.13
N ALA A 30 -6.42 3.39 14.86
CA ALA A 30 -7.26 3.88 13.77
C ALA A 30 -8.34 2.89 13.36
N TYR A 31 -8.06 1.59 13.46
CA TYR A 31 -8.91 0.54 12.89
C TYR A 31 -9.42 -0.49 13.89
N GLY A 32 -9.04 -0.41 15.17
CA GLY A 32 -9.45 -1.39 16.19
C GLY A 32 -10.98 -1.53 16.37
N GLU A 33 -11.75 -0.50 15.99
CA GLU A 33 -13.22 -0.53 16.00
C GLU A 33 -13.82 -0.89 14.62
N SER A 34 -13.00 -1.12 13.59
CA SER A 34 -13.48 -1.53 12.28
C SER A 34 -13.96 -2.97 12.29
N ALA A 35 -14.97 -3.26 11.46
CA ALA A 35 -15.67 -4.54 11.48
C ALA A 35 -14.78 -5.77 11.26
N PHE A 36 -13.68 -5.62 10.50
CA PHE A 36 -12.81 -6.74 10.12
C PHE A 36 -11.38 -6.61 10.64
N PHE A 37 -11.06 -5.58 11.47
CA PHE A 37 -9.70 -5.41 12.00
C PHE A 37 -9.26 -6.65 12.80
N GLU A 38 -10.11 -7.13 13.70
CA GLU A 38 -9.81 -8.30 14.55
C GLU A 38 -9.55 -9.55 13.71
N TYR A 39 -10.22 -9.68 12.57
CA TYR A 39 -10.04 -10.81 11.65
C TYR A 39 -8.69 -10.79 10.93
N TYR A 40 -8.24 -9.60 10.46
CA TYR A 40 -7.04 -9.47 9.62
C TYR A 40 -5.79 -9.04 10.39
N GLN A 41 -5.89 -8.64 11.65
CA GLN A 41 -4.75 -8.14 12.41
C GLN A 41 -3.60 -9.16 12.51
N ASP A 42 -3.91 -10.45 12.62
CA ASP A 42 -2.91 -11.51 12.77
C ASP A 42 -2.11 -11.75 11.47
N ASP A 43 -2.67 -11.40 10.32
CA ASP A 43 -1.98 -11.42 9.03
C ASP A 43 -1.06 -10.21 8.82
N ILE A 44 -1.45 -9.05 9.34
CA ILE A 44 -0.76 -7.77 9.13
C ILE A 44 0.30 -7.49 10.20
N ARG A 45 0.02 -7.85 11.45
CA ARG A 45 0.90 -7.58 12.59
C ARG A 45 2.32 -8.13 12.46
N PRO A 46 2.57 -9.32 11.89
CA PRO A 46 3.91 -9.85 11.73
C PRO A 46 4.85 -8.93 10.94
N PHE A 47 4.34 -8.14 9.99
CA PHE A 47 5.14 -7.16 9.24
C PHE A 47 5.75 -6.08 10.13
N PHE A 48 5.12 -5.79 11.27
CA PHE A 48 5.56 -4.80 12.25
C PHE A 48 6.26 -5.42 13.48
N GLU A 49 6.29 -6.73 13.61
CA GLU A 49 7.01 -7.45 14.68
C GLU A 49 8.34 -8.00 14.21
N GLN A 50 8.41 -8.44 12.95
CA GLN A 50 9.63 -8.99 12.36
C GLN A 50 10.62 -7.88 11.99
N LYS A 51 11.90 -8.23 11.99
CA LYS A 51 12.95 -7.38 11.43
C LYS A 51 13.09 -7.64 9.95
N TRP A 52 13.02 -6.57 9.19
CA TRP A 52 13.27 -6.56 7.76
C TRP A 52 14.59 -5.83 7.50
N GLU A 53 15.46 -6.45 6.73
CA GLU A 53 16.74 -5.86 6.37
C GLU A 53 16.60 -4.88 5.22
N PHE A 54 15.89 -5.27 4.17
CA PHE A 54 15.71 -4.48 2.96
C PHE A 54 14.29 -3.95 2.83
N LEU A 55 14.20 -2.70 2.36
CA LEU A 55 12.90 -2.06 2.15
C LEU A 55 12.12 -2.71 1.00
N TYR A 56 12.84 -3.16 -0.05
CA TYR A 56 12.24 -3.84 -1.18
C TYR A 56 11.52 -5.12 -0.73
N ASP A 57 12.19 -5.97 0.05
CA ASP A 57 11.65 -7.24 0.54
C ASP A 57 10.41 -7.02 1.42
N PHE A 58 10.45 -6.00 2.29
CA PHE A 58 9.30 -5.61 3.11
C PHE A 58 8.11 -5.19 2.25
N ASN A 59 8.35 -4.32 1.26
CA ASN A 59 7.27 -3.81 0.39
C ASN A 59 6.68 -4.91 -0.48
N GLU A 60 7.53 -5.78 -1.02
CA GLU A 60 7.09 -6.91 -1.83
C GLU A 60 6.25 -7.89 -1.01
N ALA A 61 6.72 -8.27 0.17
CA ALA A 61 6.02 -9.20 1.04
C ALA A 61 4.65 -8.66 1.50
N ILE A 62 4.56 -7.38 1.90
CA ILE A 62 3.28 -6.80 2.31
C ILE A 62 2.33 -6.62 1.12
N MET A 63 2.86 -6.31 -0.07
CA MET A 63 2.06 -6.24 -1.29
C MET A 63 1.43 -7.59 -1.63
N TYR A 64 2.21 -8.68 -1.64
CA TYR A 64 1.68 -10.01 -1.89
C TYR A 64 0.67 -10.45 -0.84
N LYS A 65 0.89 -10.07 0.44
CA LYS A 65 -0.10 -10.34 1.49
C LYS A 65 -1.41 -9.58 1.22
N MET A 66 -1.36 -8.32 0.76
CA MET A 66 -2.57 -7.58 0.39
C MET A 66 -3.30 -8.22 -0.79
N ILE A 67 -2.58 -8.66 -1.82
CA ILE A 67 -3.13 -9.38 -2.97
C ILE A 67 -3.86 -10.64 -2.51
N GLU A 68 -3.24 -11.42 -1.61
CA GLU A 68 -3.82 -12.62 -1.01
C GLU A 68 -5.11 -12.31 -0.23
N LEU A 69 -5.06 -11.35 0.71
CA LEU A 69 -6.18 -11.01 1.59
C LEU A 69 -7.38 -10.40 0.84
N LEU A 70 -7.12 -9.77 -0.30
CA LEU A 70 -8.16 -9.18 -1.16
C LEU A 70 -8.65 -10.14 -2.25
N ASP A 71 -8.11 -11.36 -2.32
CA ASP A 71 -8.36 -12.37 -3.38
C ASP A 71 -8.17 -11.79 -4.80
N LEU A 72 -7.14 -10.96 -4.97
CA LEU A 72 -6.85 -10.36 -6.28
C LEU A 72 -6.09 -11.34 -7.16
N ARG A 73 -6.48 -11.39 -8.44
CA ARG A 73 -5.81 -12.18 -9.48
C ARG A 73 -5.01 -11.25 -10.39
N VAL A 74 -3.80 -10.95 -9.98
CA VAL A 74 -2.88 -10.05 -10.68
C VAL A 74 -1.53 -10.70 -10.85
N ASP A 75 -0.90 -10.49 -12.00
CA ASP A 75 0.48 -10.87 -12.23
C ASP A 75 1.39 -9.70 -11.83
N VAL A 76 2.28 -9.94 -10.89
CA VAL A 76 3.26 -8.97 -10.43
C VAL A 76 4.64 -9.45 -10.80
N GLY A 77 5.41 -8.61 -11.47
CA GLY A 77 6.79 -8.90 -11.86
C GLY A 77 7.71 -7.72 -11.61
N ALA A 78 8.99 -8.02 -11.41
CA ALA A 78 10.04 -7.01 -11.35
C ALA A 78 10.62 -6.78 -12.74
N THR A 79 10.94 -5.51 -13.05
CA THR A 79 11.68 -5.18 -14.27
C THR A 79 13.17 -5.42 -14.06
N GLU A 80 13.87 -5.93 -15.10
CA GLU A 80 15.33 -6.17 -15.04
C GLU A 80 16.14 -4.87 -15.01
N SER A 81 15.56 -3.77 -15.51
CA SER A 81 16.20 -2.47 -15.56
C SER A 81 15.18 -1.34 -15.40
N TYR A 82 15.67 -0.14 -15.05
CA TYR A 82 14.82 1.04 -14.95
C TYR A 82 14.30 1.46 -16.33
N ILE A 83 12.98 1.50 -16.47
CA ILE A 83 12.30 1.97 -17.68
C ILE A 83 12.05 3.47 -17.53
N LYS A 84 12.66 4.28 -18.42
CA LYS A 84 12.45 5.73 -18.42
C LYS A 84 11.06 6.08 -18.94
N THR A 85 10.42 7.03 -18.29
CA THR A 85 9.06 7.50 -18.63
C THR A 85 8.95 8.12 -20.02
N GLU A 86 10.06 8.64 -20.56
CA GLU A 86 10.11 9.31 -21.87
C GLU A 86 10.06 8.34 -23.07
N THR A 87 10.17 7.05 -22.85
CA THR A 87 10.13 6.03 -23.90
C THR A 87 8.74 5.44 -24.10
N HIS A 88 7.71 6.28 -24.23
CA HIS A 88 6.33 5.85 -24.54
C HIS A 88 6.15 5.19 -25.93
N ASP A 89 7.22 4.90 -26.65
CA ASP A 89 7.17 4.07 -27.88
C ASP A 89 7.04 2.56 -27.60
N ASN A 90 7.07 2.14 -26.33
CA ASN A 90 6.78 0.76 -25.97
C ASN A 90 5.26 0.57 -25.89
N ALA A 91 4.69 -0.02 -26.92
CA ALA A 91 3.27 -0.38 -27.02
C ALA A 91 2.74 -1.28 -25.89
N ASP A 92 3.65 -1.77 -25.04
CA ASP A 92 3.34 -2.68 -23.92
C ASP A 92 3.10 -1.95 -22.58
N VAL A 93 3.36 -0.65 -22.47
CA VAL A 93 3.10 0.12 -21.24
C VAL A 93 1.73 0.79 -21.35
N ILE A 94 0.76 0.24 -20.63
CA ILE A 94 -0.62 0.75 -20.61
C ILE A 94 -0.75 1.97 -19.68
N GLY A 95 0.03 2.04 -18.60
CA GLY A 95 0.03 3.18 -17.68
C GLY A 95 1.29 3.23 -16.82
N ASP A 96 1.77 4.43 -16.55
CA ASP A 96 2.86 4.70 -15.61
C ASP A 96 2.35 5.57 -14.46
N TYR A 97 2.21 4.99 -13.29
CA TYR A 97 1.66 5.64 -12.10
C TYR A 97 2.72 6.17 -11.13
N ARG A 98 4.02 6.10 -11.46
CA ARG A 98 5.11 6.52 -10.57
C ARG A 98 5.04 7.99 -10.18
N GLU A 99 4.51 8.84 -11.06
CA GLU A 99 4.34 10.26 -10.80
C GLU A 99 2.91 10.61 -10.34
N SER A 100 1.92 9.76 -10.63
CA SER A 100 0.53 9.98 -10.23
C SER A 100 0.29 9.57 -8.78
N ILE A 101 0.85 8.41 -8.37
CA ILE A 101 0.68 7.86 -7.01
C ILE A 101 1.91 8.18 -6.17
N ARG A 102 1.90 9.35 -5.53
CA ARG A 102 2.99 9.80 -4.64
C ARG A 102 2.46 10.65 -3.48
N PRO A 103 3.16 10.65 -2.30
CA PRO A 103 2.69 11.36 -1.11
C PRO A 103 2.62 12.88 -1.25
N LYS A 104 3.48 13.45 -2.10
CA LYS A 104 3.56 14.91 -2.31
C LYS A 104 3.27 15.23 -3.75
N LYS A 105 2.31 16.14 -3.97
CA LYS A 105 1.91 16.64 -5.30
C LYS A 105 1.59 15.49 -6.27
N PRO A 106 0.65 14.59 -5.93
CA PRO A 106 0.21 13.56 -6.86
C PRO A 106 -0.34 14.23 -8.12
N LEU A 107 -0.12 13.63 -9.28
CA LEU A 107 -0.79 14.08 -10.49
C LEU A 107 -2.24 13.59 -10.48
N PRO A 108 -3.18 14.39 -11.04
CA PRO A 108 -4.54 13.92 -11.19
C PRO A 108 -4.60 12.65 -12.04
N ASP A 109 -5.38 11.69 -11.60
CA ASP A 109 -5.74 10.50 -12.36
C ASP A 109 -7.20 10.63 -12.75
N ALA A 110 -7.47 10.85 -14.04
CA ALA A 110 -8.82 11.07 -14.55
C ALA A 110 -9.69 9.79 -14.55
N ASP A 111 -9.02 8.64 -14.54
CA ASP A 111 -9.68 7.34 -14.58
C ASP A 111 -9.99 6.82 -13.17
N PHE A 112 -9.40 7.44 -12.14
CA PHE A 112 -9.64 7.05 -10.76
C PHE A 112 -10.95 7.62 -10.22
N CYS A 113 -11.95 6.76 -10.07
CA CYS A 113 -13.26 7.07 -9.53
C CYS A 113 -13.49 6.36 -8.20
N PRO A 114 -13.15 6.97 -7.04
CA PRO A 114 -13.28 6.31 -5.75
C PRO A 114 -14.74 5.99 -5.44
N GLN A 115 -15.03 4.71 -5.21
CA GLN A 115 -16.34 4.28 -4.76
C GLN A 115 -16.49 4.52 -3.25
N ARG A 116 -17.70 4.91 -2.82
CA ARG A 116 -17.99 5.12 -1.40
C ARG A 116 -18.25 3.77 -0.73
N TYR A 117 -17.55 3.52 0.37
CA TYR A 117 -17.76 2.39 1.26
C TYR A 117 -17.91 2.87 2.70
N TYR A 118 -18.36 1.99 3.59
CA TYR A 118 -18.44 2.30 5.01
C TYR A 118 -17.03 2.45 5.59
N GLN A 119 -16.80 3.55 6.32
CA GLN A 119 -15.59 3.79 7.10
C GLN A 119 -15.99 4.00 8.56
N VAL A 120 -15.31 3.36 9.49
CA VAL A 120 -15.65 3.33 10.92
C VAL A 120 -15.86 4.73 11.51
N TYR A 121 -15.10 5.73 11.07
CA TYR A 121 -15.22 7.10 11.57
C TYR A 121 -15.95 8.06 10.61
N ALA A 122 -16.68 7.54 9.62
CA ALA A 122 -17.41 8.36 8.65
C ALA A 122 -18.46 9.29 9.30
N GLN A 123 -19.00 8.93 10.47
CA GLN A 123 -19.92 9.80 11.21
C GLN A 123 -19.27 11.10 11.68
N ARG A 124 -17.96 11.09 11.95
CA ARG A 124 -17.21 12.27 12.44
C ARG A 124 -16.60 13.09 11.32
N HIS A 125 -16.09 12.41 10.30
CA HIS A 125 -15.23 13.01 9.28
C HIS A 125 -15.84 12.99 7.87
N GLY A 126 -16.99 12.35 7.70
CA GLY A 126 -17.52 12.02 6.38
C GLY A 126 -16.71 10.91 5.72
N PHE A 127 -17.01 10.63 4.47
CA PHE A 127 -16.22 9.70 3.65
C PHE A 127 -14.93 10.37 3.18
N ILE A 128 -13.80 9.75 3.43
CA ILE A 128 -12.48 10.20 2.97
C ILE A 128 -12.04 9.26 1.85
N PRO A 129 -11.98 9.71 0.59
CA PRO A 129 -11.57 8.88 -0.54
C PRO A 129 -10.06 8.65 -0.54
N ASN A 130 -9.64 7.64 -1.28
CA ASN A 130 -8.22 7.36 -1.57
C ASN A 130 -7.35 7.17 -0.32
N LEU A 131 -7.88 6.49 0.68
CA LEU A 131 -7.10 6.03 1.82
C LEU A 131 -6.30 4.77 1.47
N SER A 132 -5.49 4.30 2.41
CA SER A 132 -4.76 3.03 2.27
C SER A 132 -5.72 1.87 1.99
N ILE A 133 -5.25 0.88 1.23
CA ILE A 133 -5.97 -0.38 1.00
C ILE A 133 -6.33 -1.09 2.32
N LEU A 134 -5.59 -0.83 3.39
CA LEU A 134 -5.92 -1.33 4.73
C LEU A 134 -7.22 -0.75 5.28
N ASP A 135 -7.54 0.53 4.94
CA ASP A 135 -8.83 1.12 5.33
C ASP A 135 -9.98 0.36 4.70
N LEU A 136 -9.87 0.05 3.41
CA LEU A 136 -10.88 -0.73 2.70
C LEU A 136 -10.99 -2.16 3.30
N LEU A 137 -9.85 -2.86 3.46
CA LEU A 137 -9.82 -4.22 3.98
C LEU A 137 -10.43 -4.31 5.39
N PHE A 138 -10.05 -3.43 6.31
CA PHE A 138 -10.54 -3.45 7.69
C PHE A 138 -12.01 -3.05 7.83
N ASN A 139 -12.56 -2.28 6.88
CA ASN A 139 -13.95 -1.87 6.90
C ASN A 139 -14.87 -2.79 6.09
N GLN A 140 -14.40 -3.40 4.99
CA GLN A 140 -15.22 -4.18 4.06
C GLN A 140 -14.89 -5.69 4.04
N GLY A 141 -13.72 -6.08 4.53
CA GLY A 141 -13.32 -7.49 4.54
C GLY A 141 -13.28 -8.08 3.14
N ASN A 142 -13.90 -9.24 2.98
CA ASN A 142 -13.96 -9.96 1.70
C ASN A 142 -14.72 -9.19 0.59
N GLU A 143 -15.56 -8.23 0.96
CA GLU A 143 -16.29 -7.40 -0.01
C GLU A 143 -15.42 -6.27 -0.58
N SER A 144 -14.19 -6.10 -0.11
CA SER A 144 -13.27 -5.06 -0.58
C SER A 144 -13.09 -5.07 -2.10
N ILE A 145 -13.08 -6.25 -2.71
CA ILE A 145 -12.94 -6.42 -4.16
C ILE A 145 -14.05 -5.72 -4.96
N LEU A 146 -15.21 -5.48 -4.37
CA LEU A 146 -16.33 -4.81 -5.04
C LEU A 146 -16.13 -3.29 -5.18
N TYR A 147 -15.13 -2.74 -4.50
CA TYR A 147 -14.81 -1.30 -4.45
C TYR A 147 -13.48 -0.96 -5.15
N LEU A 148 -12.80 -1.96 -5.70
CA LEU A 148 -11.59 -1.82 -6.51
C LEU A 148 -11.92 -1.90 -7.99
#